data_7ef9113cbf410ca750d2a5c4eb2d12bf
#
_entry.id   7ef9113cbf410ca750d2a5c4eb2d12bf
#
_cell.length_a   1.000
_cell.length_b   1.000
_cell.length_c   1.000
_cell.angle_alpha   90.00
_cell.angle_beta   90.00
_cell.angle_gamma   90.00
#
_symmetry.space_group_name_H-M   'P 1'
#
loop_
_entity.id
_entity.type
_entity.pdbx_description
1 polymer ?
#
loop_
_entity_poly.entity_id
_entity_poly.type
_entity_poly.pdbx_seq_one_letter_code
_entity_poly.pdbx_strand_id
1 'polypeptide(L)'
;MKRTERARITLEKLREVIPRPQSELEFIDEYQLIVSVILSAQCTDVRVNKVTPALFAAFPRLDVMAEATPEQVYRLIKSVSYPNNKSKHLVGMAQRVMDDFDGRIPQTLDDLVKLQGVGRKTAQVVASVAFDDDESLPVDTHIFRVANRIGLVNDANTPLKVERGLKAVIPRGEWGEAHHLLILHGRYTCIARKPKCEVCPLPSVCLYYERLQKLPPPLSGLDPKIGKYYCKTHDGYFDAPAVKEDRHGVEQIACPACGSMNVFLAKTDETTKKVRDFRV
;
A
#
# COMPACT_ATOMS: atom_id res chain seq x y z
N MET A 1 -7.80 -25.04 0.77
CA MET A 1 -6.38 -24.80 1.14
C MET A 1 -6.33 -24.01 2.44
N LYS A 2 -5.49 -24.39 3.40
CA LYS A 2 -5.26 -23.63 4.66
C LYS A 2 -4.50 -22.34 4.36
N ARG A 3 -4.71 -21.29 5.17
CA ARG A 3 -4.06 -19.98 4.95
C ARG A 3 -2.54 -20.03 5.07
N THR A 4 -2.00 -20.84 5.99
CA THR A 4 -0.56 -21.05 6.14
C THR A 4 0.06 -21.64 4.88
N GLU A 5 -0.59 -22.64 4.29
CA GLU A 5 -0.15 -23.24 3.04
C GLU A 5 -0.24 -22.24 1.86
N ARG A 6 -1.32 -21.45 1.81
CA ARG A 6 -1.46 -20.38 0.84
C ARG A 6 -0.35 -19.34 0.96
N ALA A 7 0.01 -18.93 2.19
CA ALA A 7 1.08 -17.99 2.45
C ALA A 7 2.41 -18.53 1.96
N ARG A 8 2.75 -19.78 2.31
CA ARG A 8 3.98 -20.46 1.87
C ARG A 8 4.09 -20.45 0.34
N ILE A 9 3.08 -20.95 -0.36
CA ILE A 9 3.10 -20.99 -1.84
C ILE A 9 3.14 -19.58 -2.44
N THR A 10 2.45 -18.60 -1.82
CA THR A 10 2.51 -17.22 -2.27
C THR A 10 3.93 -16.67 -2.23
N LEU A 11 4.63 -16.82 -1.12
CA LEU A 11 6.00 -16.31 -0.97
C LEU A 11 6.97 -17.04 -1.91
N GLU A 12 6.88 -18.37 -2.02
CA GLU A 12 7.70 -19.15 -2.95
C GLU A 12 7.57 -18.64 -4.40
N LYS A 13 6.32 -18.51 -4.89
CA LYS A 13 6.09 -18.02 -6.25
C LYS A 13 6.48 -16.56 -6.47
N LEU A 14 6.38 -15.72 -5.44
CA LEU A 14 6.84 -14.34 -5.54
C LEU A 14 8.37 -14.25 -5.55
N ARG A 15 9.10 -15.10 -4.83
CA ARG A 15 10.58 -15.19 -4.88
C ARG A 15 11.09 -15.53 -6.29
N GLU A 16 10.37 -16.40 -7.02
CA GLU A 16 10.73 -16.76 -8.39
C GLU A 16 10.73 -15.55 -9.34
N VAL A 17 9.79 -14.61 -9.16
CA VAL A 17 9.60 -13.45 -10.04
C VAL A 17 10.16 -12.14 -9.47
N ILE A 18 10.49 -12.11 -8.18
CA ILE A 18 11.08 -10.96 -7.48
C ILE A 18 12.33 -11.45 -6.72
N PRO A 19 13.43 -11.71 -7.41
CA PRO A 19 14.62 -12.35 -6.80
C PRO A 19 15.38 -11.46 -5.81
N ARG A 20 15.11 -10.15 -5.81
CA ARG A 20 15.70 -9.18 -4.89
C ARG A 20 14.61 -8.30 -4.28
N PRO A 21 13.85 -8.83 -3.30
CA PRO A 21 12.79 -8.08 -2.65
C PRO A 21 13.39 -7.10 -1.64
N GLN A 22 13.56 -5.85 -2.06
CA GLN A 22 14.15 -4.79 -1.23
C GLN A 22 13.42 -3.46 -1.43
N SER A 23 13.74 -2.48 -0.60
CA SER A 23 13.24 -1.12 -0.74
C SER A 23 13.67 -0.52 -2.08
N GLU A 24 12.78 0.23 -2.73
CA GLU A 24 13.10 1.02 -3.92
C GLU A 24 13.65 2.43 -3.59
N LEU A 25 13.67 2.79 -2.29
CA LEU A 25 14.34 4.00 -1.83
C LEU A 25 15.86 3.81 -1.85
N GLU A 26 16.58 4.82 -2.32
CA GLU A 26 18.04 4.84 -2.36
C GLU A 26 18.58 5.51 -1.09
N PHE A 27 19.44 4.79 -0.37
CA PHE A 27 20.10 5.26 0.86
C PHE A 27 21.40 4.44 1.09
N ILE A 28 22.31 4.98 1.90
CA ILE A 28 23.58 4.33 2.25
C ILE A 28 23.72 4.06 3.76
N ASP A 29 22.90 4.68 4.58
CA ASP A 29 22.93 4.56 6.05
C ASP A 29 21.53 4.77 6.66
N GLU A 30 21.41 4.63 7.97
CA GLU A 30 20.16 4.75 8.71
C GLU A 30 19.61 6.19 8.68
N TYR A 31 20.49 7.20 8.65
CA TYR A 31 20.08 8.60 8.53
C TYR A 31 19.39 8.84 7.17
N GLN A 32 20.02 8.41 6.08
CA GLN A 32 19.44 8.55 4.75
C GLN A 32 18.17 7.74 4.59
N LEU A 33 18.11 6.56 5.20
CA LEU A 33 16.90 5.74 5.20
C LEU A 33 15.73 6.46 5.87
N ILE A 34 15.88 6.92 7.14
CA ILE A 34 14.77 7.56 7.87
C ILE A 34 14.28 8.82 7.15
N VAL A 35 15.19 9.63 6.61
CA VAL A 35 14.87 10.80 5.79
C VAL A 35 14.05 10.40 4.56
N SER A 36 14.51 9.39 3.82
CA SER A 36 13.84 8.91 2.61
C SER A 36 12.46 8.34 2.92
N VAL A 37 12.30 7.60 4.04
CA VAL A 37 11.00 7.06 4.46
C VAL A 37 10.04 8.17 4.90
N ILE A 38 10.49 9.21 5.60
CA ILE A 38 9.66 10.39 5.93
C ILE A 38 9.21 11.08 4.63
N LEU A 39 10.11 11.24 3.66
CA LEU A 39 9.79 11.85 2.36
C LEU A 39 8.83 10.99 1.53
N SER A 40 8.86 9.66 1.65
CA SER A 40 8.00 8.75 0.89
C SER A 40 6.53 8.75 1.35
N ALA A 41 6.22 9.32 2.51
CA ALA A 41 4.83 9.43 2.97
C ALA A 41 3.98 10.19 1.94
N GLN A 42 3.00 9.49 1.32
CA GLN A 42 2.14 10.00 0.24
C GLN A 42 2.95 10.56 -0.98
N CYS A 43 4.14 10.04 -1.22
CA CYS A 43 4.99 10.40 -2.35
C CYS A 43 5.58 9.12 -2.96
N THR A 44 5.84 9.12 -4.26
CA THR A 44 6.45 7.96 -4.92
C THR A 44 7.95 7.89 -4.63
N ASP A 45 8.47 6.67 -4.50
CA ASP A 45 9.90 6.44 -4.25
C ASP A 45 10.76 7.06 -5.38
N VAL A 46 10.30 6.98 -6.64
CA VAL A 46 10.95 7.66 -7.78
C VAL A 46 11.08 9.18 -7.57
N ARG A 47 10.07 9.82 -6.97
CA ARG A 47 10.14 11.27 -6.68
C ARG A 47 11.08 11.54 -5.51
N VAL A 48 11.08 10.70 -4.49
CA VAL A 48 12.01 10.80 -3.36
C VAL A 48 13.45 10.66 -3.86
N ASN A 49 13.77 9.63 -4.60
CA ASN A 49 15.10 9.37 -5.14
C ASN A 49 15.61 10.49 -6.08
N LYS A 50 14.72 11.31 -6.66
CA LYS A 50 15.09 12.50 -7.44
C LYS A 50 15.54 13.69 -6.59
N VAL A 51 15.07 13.82 -5.36
CA VAL A 51 15.37 14.97 -4.49
C VAL A 51 16.45 14.65 -3.45
N THR A 52 16.58 13.40 -3.04
CA THR A 52 17.49 12.98 -1.97
C THR A 52 18.98 13.21 -2.30
N PRO A 53 19.50 13.04 -3.54
CA PRO A 53 20.90 13.33 -3.82
C PRO A 53 21.31 14.77 -3.52
N ALA A 54 20.50 15.75 -3.92
CA ALA A 54 20.76 17.16 -3.63
C ALA A 54 20.57 17.47 -2.13
N LEU A 55 19.60 16.82 -1.49
CA LEU A 55 19.35 16.96 -0.06
C LEU A 55 20.54 16.44 0.76
N PHE A 56 21.06 15.25 0.45
CA PHE A 56 22.18 14.65 1.17
C PHE A 56 23.53 15.32 0.84
N ALA A 57 23.67 15.91 -0.34
CA ALA A 57 24.84 16.75 -0.64
C ALA A 57 24.87 18.02 0.22
N ALA A 58 23.68 18.63 0.50
CA ALA A 58 23.58 19.81 1.36
C ALA A 58 23.64 19.48 2.85
N PHE A 59 23.05 18.36 3.25
CA PHE A 59 22.93 17.89 4.63
C PHE A 59 23.45 16.44 4.73
N PRO A 60 24.78 16.23 4.67
CA PRO A 60 25.36 14.88 4.57
C PRO A 60 25.27 14.05 5.85
N ARG A 61 25.03 14.68 6.98
CA ARG A 61 24.96 14.05 8.29
C ARG A 61 23.82 14.63 9.12
N LEU A 62 23.44 13.89 10.15
CA LEU A 62 22.35 14.22 11.05
C LEU A 62 22.57 15.56 11.80
N ASP A 63 23.78 15.80 12.28
CA ASP A 63 24.16 17.05 12.96
C ASP A 63 23.96 18.26 12.04
N VAL A 64 24.39 18.16 10.78
CA VAL A 64 24.21 19.24 9.79
C VAL A 64 22.71 19.47 9.48
N MET A 65 21.91 18.42 9.43
CA MET A 65 20.45 18.54 9.27
C MET A 65 19.79 19.18 10.49
N ALA A 66 20.29 18.90 11.69
CA ALA A 66 19.76 19.48 12.93
C ALA A 66 19.97 21.00 13.04
N GLU A 67 21.05 21.50 12.45
CA GLU A 67 21.36 22.94 12.39
C GLU A 67 20.64 23.67 11.23
N ALA A 68 20.00 22.94 10.34
CA ALA A 68 19.33 23.53 9.17
C ALA A 68 18.04 24.26 9.56
N THR A 69 17.66 25.25 8.74
CA THR A 69 16.31 25.80 8.83
C THR A 69 15.33 25.02 7.94
N PRO A 70 14.04 24.93 8.32
CA PRO A 70 13.03 24.30 7.46
C PRO A 70 12.97 24.89 6.06
N GLU A 71 13.26 26.18 5.87
CA GLU A 71 13.30 26.87 4.59
C GLU A 71 14.42 26.38 3.70
N GLN A 72 15.60 26.10 4.26
CA GLN A 72 16.72 25.54 3.50
C GLN A 72 16.37 24.14 2.99
N VAL A 73 15.81 23.28 3.84
CA VAL A 73 15.37 21.94 3.49
C VAL A 73 14.25 21.99 2.46
N TYR A 74 13.23 22.86 2.68
CA TYR A 74 12.11 23.04 1.77
C TYR A 74 12.53 23.31 0.32
N ARG A 75 13.53 24.17 0.10
CA ARG A 75 14.03 24.51 -1.24
C ARG A 75 14.44 23.28 -2.04
N LEU A 76 14.99 22.26 -1.38
CA LEU A 76 15.46 21.03 -2.00
C LEU A 76 14.35 19.99 -2.21
N ILE A 77 13.34 19.98 -1.33
CA ILE A 77 12.26 18.96 -1.37
C ILE A 77 10.92 19.51 -1.89
N LYS A 78 10.85 20.71 -2.45
CA LYS A 78 9.61 21.39 -2.88
C LYS A 78 8.73 20.57 -3.82
N SER A 79 9.28 19.57 -4.51
CA SER A 79 8.56 18.74 -5.47
C SER A 79 7.95 17.46 -4.85
N VAL A 80 8.20 17.15 -3.58
CA VAL A 80 7.52 16.05 -2.88
C VAL A 80 6.16 16.50 -2.34
N SER A 81 5.31 15.57 -1.99
CA SER A 81 4.02 15.87 -1.35
C SER A 81 4.23 16.49 0.03
N TYR A 82 3.48 17.55 0.37
CA TYR A 82 3.51 18.23 1.68
C TYR A 82 4.90 18.73 2.12
N PRO A 83 5.64 19.46 1.27
CA PRO A 83 7.05 19.78 1.52
C PRO A 83 7.24 20.69 2.74
N ASN A 84 6.30 21.60 3.05
CA ASN A 84 6.34 22.46 4.24
C ASN A 84 6.36 21.68 5.56
N ASN A 85 5.51 20.65 5.67
CA ASN A 85 5.47 19.82 6.87
C ASN A 85 6.70 18.91 6.94
N LYS A 86 7.09 18.33 5.80
CA LYS A 86 8.23 17.43 5.73
C LYS A 86 9.57 18.12 6.05
N SER A 87 9.76 19.36 5.58
CA SER A 87 10.96 20.13 5.95
C SER A 87 11.06 20.37 7.44
N LYS A 88 9.96 20.75 8.11
CA LYS A 88 9.91 20.87 9.57
C LYS A 88 10.16 19.54 10.29
N HIS A 89 9.57 18.46 9.77
CA HIS A 89 9.74 17.13 10.34
C HIS A 89 11.19 16.64 10.23
N LEU A 90 11.87 16.87 9.11
CA LEU A 90 13.27 16.44 8.94
C LEU A 90 14.20 17.17 9.90
N VAL A 91 14.06 18.49 10.01
CA VAL A 91 14.88 19.28 10.94
C VAL A 91 14.59 18.88 12.40
N GLY A 92 13.30 18.83 12.79
CA GLY A 92 12.93 18.47 14.15
C GLY A 92 13.23 17.00 14.50
N MET A 93 13.18 16.09 13.54
CA MET A 93 13.65 14.71 13.70
C MET A 93 15.14 14.69 14.01
N ALA A 94 15.96 15.42 13.22
CA ALA A 94 17.39 15.47 13.43
C ALA A 94 17.77 16.10 14.79
N GLN A 95 17.14 17.22 15.15
CA GLN A 95 17.30 17.84 16.47
C GLN A 95 16.97 16.86 17.59
N ARG A 96 15.84 16.18 17.50
CA ARG A 96 15.41 15.21 18.51
C ARG A 96 16.39 14.06 18.68
N VAL A 97 16.98 13.58 17.57
CA VAL A 97 18.00 12.52 17.64
C VAL A 97 19.30 13.03 18.26
N MET A 98 19.69 14.26 17.98
CA MET A 98 20.87 14.87 18.62
C MET A 98 20.66 15.05 20.12
N ASP A 99 19.47 15.55 20.53
CA ASP A 99 19.20 15.93 21.93
C ASP A 99 18.94 14.72 22.85
N ASP A 100 18.19 13.71 22.36
CA ASP A 100 17.67 12.63 23.21
C ASP A 100 18.31 11.26 22.93
N PHE A 101 19.07 11.11 21.84
CA PHE A 101 19.63 9.83 21.40
C PHE A 101 21.12 9.89 21.03
N ASP A 102 21.85 10.85 21.58
CA ASP A 102 23.31 11.02 21.39
C ASP A 102 23.73 11.00 19.89
N GLY A 103 22.89 11.56 19.01
CA GLY A 103 23.14 11.62 17.58
C GLY A 103 23.03 10.27 16.85
N ARG A 104 22.42 9.25 17.46
CA ARG A 104 22.20 7.93 16.85
C ARG A 104 20.73 7.69 16.61
N ILE A 105 20.38 7.20 15.41
CA ILE A 105 19.00 6.81 15.10
C ILE A 105 18.58 5.68 16.07
N PRO A 106 17.49 5.86 16.85
CA PRO A 106 17.03 4.83 17.79
C PRO A 106 16.55 3.59 17.03
N GLN A 107 16.73 2.42 17.67
CA GLN A 107 16.44 1.12 17.03
C GLN A 107 15.07 0.58 17.40
N THR A 108 14.52 0.99 18.56
CA THR A 108 13.23 0.48 19.02
C THR A 108 12.06 1.21 18.39
N LEU A 109 10.93 0.51 18.16
CA LEU A 109 9.71 1.14 17.65
C LEU A 109 9.21 2.26 18.56
N ASP A 110 9.30 2.06 19.88
CA ASP A 110 8.82 3.03 20.89
C ASP A 110 9.64 4.32 20.88
N ASP A 111 10.91 4.26 20.54
CA ASP A 111 11.76 5.45 20.43
C ASP A 111 11.64 6.09 19.03
N LEU A 112 11.57 5.27 17.98
CA LEU A 112 11.39 5.78 16.62
C LEU A 112 10.11 6.61 16.47
N VAL A 113 9.00 6.21 17.10
CA VAL A 113 7.75 6.98 17.03
C VAL A 113 7.78 8.31 17.78
N LYS A 114 8.78 8.56 18.63
CA LYS A 114 9.01 9.86 19.30
C LYS A 114 9.59 10.90 18.34
N LEU A 115 10.16 10.46 17.22
CA LEU A 115 10.78 11.34 16.24
C LEU A 115 9.72 12.06 15.38
N GLN A 116 9.99 13.33 15.08
CA GLN A 116 9.06 14.14 14.28
C GLN A 116 8.88 13.56 12.86
N GLY A 117 7.64 13.44 12.42
CA GLY A 117 7.31 12.85 11.11
C GLY A 117 7.38 11.34 11.04
N VAL A 118 7.70 10.66 12.14
CA VAL A 118 7.78 9.21 12.24
C VAL A 118 6.53 8.66 12.93
N GLY A 119 5.58 8.17 12.14
CA GLY A 119 4.44 7.40 12.66
C GLY A 119 4.79 5.92 12.80
N ARG A 120 3.86 5.13 13.39
CA ARG A 120 4.05 3.67 13.60
C ARG A 120 4.54 2.95 12.33
N LYS A 121 3.94 3.21 11.16
CA LYS A 121 4.33 2.56 9.91
C LYS A 121 5.77 2.95 9.49
N THR A 122 6.12 4.23 9.58
CA THR A 122 7.47 4.72 9.28
C THR A 122 8.49 4.06 10.21
N ALA A 123 8.20 4.01 11.52
CA ALA A 123 9.04 3.35 12.51
C ALA A 123 9.28 1.86 12.18
N GLN A 124 8.21 1.14 11.84
CA GLN A 124 8.30 -0.28 11.45
C GLN A 124 9.16 -0.49 10.19
N VAL A 125 9.04 0.41 9.17
CA VAL A 125 9.87 0.31 7.96
C VAL A 125 11.34 0.57 8.30
N VAL A 126 11.64 1.61 9.09
CA VAL A 126 13.02 1.91 9.50
C VAL A 126 13.60 0.77 10.33
N ALA A 127 12.87 0.27 11.33
CA ALA A 127 13.32 -0.84 12.18
C ALA A 127 13.61 -2.10 11.35
N SER A 128 12.71 -2.47 10.46
CA SER A 128 12.86 -3.67 9.62
C SER A 128 13.99 -3.57 8.60
N VAL A 129 14.24 -2.36 8.04
CA VAL A 129 15.23 -2.20 6.95
C VAL A 129 16.63 -1.87 7.49
N ALA A 130 16.73 -1.05 8.55
CA ALA A 130 18.03 -0.63 9.09
C ALA A 130 18.57 -1.54 10.19
N PHE A 131 17.68 -2.20 10.95
CA PHE A 131 18.06 -2.88 12.18
C PHE A 131 17.67 -4.34 12.21
N ASP A 132 17.30 -4.92 11.04
CA ASP A 132 16.89 -6.32 10.90
C ASP A 132 15.81 -6.73 11.93
N ASP A 133 14.90 -5.78 12.27
CA ASP A 133 13.82 -6.04 13.21
C ASP A 133 12.87 -7.10 12.64
N ASP A 134 12.98 -8.30 13.17
CA ASP A 134 12.14 -9.43 12.83
C ASP A 134 10.75 -9.39 13.49
N GLU A 135 10.46 -8.38 14.30
CA GLU A 135 9.15 -8.13 14.92
C GLU A 135 8.20 -7.34 14.01
N SER A 136 8.72 -6.64 13.01
CA SER A 136 7.95 -5.72 12.19
C SER A 136 7.50 -6.33 10.86
N LEU A 137 6.21 -6.17 10.55
CA LEU A 137 5.64 -6.41 9.21
C LEU A 137 4.77 -5.20 8.87
N PRO A 138 5.37 -4.11 8.35
CA PRO A 138 4.62 -2.89 8.03
C PRO A 138 3.56 -3.15 6.96
N VAL A 139 2.32 -2.73 7.20
CA VAL A 139 1.22 -2.91 6.25
C VAL A 139 0.84 -1.57 5.63
N ASP A 140 1.10 -1.45 4.34
CA ASP A 140 0.65 -0.33 3.52
C ASP A 140 -0.63 -0.65 2.73
N THR A 141 -1.07 0.29 1.89
CA THR A 141 -2.27 0.10 1.07
C THR A 141 -2.10 -1.01 0.02
N HIS A 142 -0.87 -1.30 -0.43
CA HIS A 142 -0.58 -2.37 -1.36
C HIS A 142 -0.68 -3.73 -0.68
N ILE A 143 0.01 -3.90 0.45
CA ILE A 143 -0.03 -5.14 1.24
C ILE A 143 -1.44 -5.39 1.75
N PHE A 144 -2.13 -4.36 2.26
CA PHE A 144 -3.52 -4.46 2.68
C PHE A 144 -4.41 -5.07 1.60
N ARG A 145 -4.33 -4.55 0.38
CA ARG A 145 -5.10 -5.04 -0.76
C ARG A 145 -4.69 -6.45 -1.18
N VAL A 146 -3.40 -6.69 -1.30
CA VAL A 146 -2.85 -7.97 -1.76
C VAL A 146 -3.21 -9.10 -0.80
N ALA A 147 -3.00 -8.91 0.51
CA ALA A 147 -3.30 -9.89 1.54
C ALA A 147 -4.78 -10.30 1.55
N ASN A 148 -5.69 -9.32 1.42
CA ASN A 148 -7.13 -9.60 1.33
C ASN A 148 -7.50 -10.29 0.01
N ARG A 149 -6.94 -9.85 -1.13
CA ARG A 149 -7.25 -10.44 -2.44
C ARG A 149 -6.78 -11.89 -2.56
N ILE A 150 -5.56 -12.17 -2.14
CA ILE A 150 -5.02 -13.53 -2.18
C ILE A 150 -5.75 -14.43 -1.17
N GLY A 151 -6.24 -13.86 -0.06
CA GLY A 151 -6.86 -14.59 1.04
C GLY A 151 -5.82 -15.07 2.06
N LEU A 152 -4.78 -14.29 2.30
CA LEU A 152 -3.81 -14.52 3.37
C LEU A 152 -4.40 -14.13 4.73
N VAL A 153 -5.40 -13.25 4.72
CA VAL A 153 -6.16 -12.80 5.89
C VAL A 153 -7.66 -12.99 5.64
N ASN A 154 -8.47 -13.03 6.71
CA ASN A 154 -9.91 -13.15 6.62
C ASN A 154 -10.53 -11.75 6.77
N ASP A 155 -11.00 -11.16 5.66
CA ASP A 155 -11.76 -9.90 5.61
C ASP A 155 -11.25 -8.83 6.58
N ALA A 156 -9.93 -8.68 6.64
CA ALA A 156 -9.29 -7.74 7.53
C ALA A 156 -9.51 -6.31 7.01
N ASN A 157 -10.23 -5.50 7.78
CA ASN A 157 -10.65 -4.15 7.40
C ASN A 157 -9.78 -3.03 7.98
N THR A 158 -8.70 -3.36 8.67
CA THR A 158 -7.70 -2.41 9.15
C THR A 158 -6.29 -2.92 8.92
N PRO A 159 -5.29 -2.03 8.72
CA PRO A 159 -3.89 -2.44 8.58
C PRO A 159 -3.39 -3.32 9.74
N LEU A 160 -3.77 -3.00 10.98
CA LEU A 160 -3.38 -3.79 12.15
C LEU A 160 -3.95 -5.22 12.12
N LYS A 161 -5.19 -5.41 11.64
CA LYS A 161 -5.76 -6.76 11.47
C LYS A 161 -5.05 -7.54 10.37
N VAL A 162 -4.64 -6.85 9.29
CA VAL A 162 -3.84 -7.47 8.22
C VAL A 162 -2.46 -7.86 8.75
N GLU A 163 -1.76 -6.98 9.46
CA GLU A 163 -0.46 -7.26 10.10
C GLU A 163 -0.55 -8.52 10.98
N ARG A 164 -1.49 -8.54 11.94
CA ARG A 164 -1.72 -9.69 12.83
C ARG A 164 -2.04 -10.97 12.06
N GLY A 165 -2.87 -10.85 11.04
CA GLY A 165 -3.26 -11.99 10.20
C GLY A 165 -2.11 -12.56 9.38
N LEU A 166 -1.23 -11.71 8.85
CA LEU A 166 -0.02 -12.12 8.12
C LEU A 166 0.99 -12.77 9.07
N LYS A 167 1.26 -12.16 10.22
CA LYS A 167 2.14 -12.73 11.26
C LYS A 167 1.69 -14.10 11.77
N ALA A 168 0.39 -14.37 11.74
CA ALA A 168 -0.16 -15.68 12.13
C ALA A 168 0.04 -16.78 11.07
N VAL A 169 0.38 -16.45 9.82
CA VAL A 169 0.48 -17.42 8.71
C VAL A 169 1.85 -17.42 8.02
N ILE A 170 2.66 -16.42 8.25
CA ILE A 170 4.05 -16.28 7.76
C ILE A 170 4.99 -16.53 8.93
N PRO A 171 6.01 -17.40 8.81
CA PRO A 171 6.99 -17.62 9.86
C PRO A 171 7.70 -16.32 10.26
N ARG A 172 7.97 -16.16 11.57
CA ARG A 172 8.88 -15.13 12.06
C ARG A 172 10.25 -15.33 11.40
N GLY A 173 10.94 -14.24 11.08
CA GLY A 173 12.16 -14.28 10.28
C GLY A 173 11.94 -14.14 8.77
N GLU A 174 10.72 -14.40 8.26
CA GLU A 174 10.37 -14.12 6.86
C GLU A 174 9.57 -12.82 6.69
N TRP A 175 9.23 -12.10 7.77
CA TRP A 175 8.33 -10.94 7.71
C TRP A 175 8.91 -9.77 6.92
N GLY A 176 10.20 -9.47 7.06
CA GLY A 176 10.88 -8.41 6.29
C GLY A 176 10.86 -8.70 4.79
N GLU A 177 11.23 -9.91 4.40
CA GLU A 177 11.19 -10.35 3.00
C GLU A 177 9.75 -10.35 2.46
N ALA A 178 8.80 -10.91 3.22
CA ALA A 178 7.39 -10.95 2.86
C ALA A 178 6.79 -9.56 2.65
N HIS A 179 7.21 -8.57 3.47
CA HIS A 179 6.83 -7.16 3.28
C HIS A 179 7.22 -6.68 1.87
N HIS A 180 8.48 -6.88 1.47
CA HIS A 180 8.95 -6.43 0.17
C HIS A 180 8.31 -7.19 -1.00
N LEU A 181 8.18 -8.51 -0.88
CA LEU A 181 7.50 -9.33 -1.90
C LEU A 181 6.06 -8.88 -2.12
N LEU A 182 5.30 -8.69 -1.04
CA LEU A 182 3.88 -8.31 -1.12
C LEU A 182 3.69 -6.87 -1.61
N ILE A 183 4.54 -5.92 -1.19
CA ILE A 183 4.43 -4.52 -1.64
C ILE A 183 4.77 -4.39 -3.12
N LEU A 184 5.88 -5.03 -3.60
CA LEU A 184 6.28 -5.00 -4.99
C LEU A 184 5.26 -5.70 -5.89
N HIS A 185 4.74 -6.86 -5.48
CA HIS A 185 3.63 -7.51 -6.18
C HIS A 185 2.40 -6.59 -6.26
N GLY A 186 2.08 -5.88 -5.19
CA GLY A 186 0.96 -4.93 -5.15
C GLY A 186 1.19 -3.70 -6.02
N ARG A 187 2.42 -3.23 -6.15
CA ARG A 187 2.78 -2.07 -7.00
C ARG A 187 2.70 -2.40 -8.49
N TYR A 188 3.21 -3.55 -8.90
CA TYR A 188 3.48 -3.82 -10.31
C TYR A 188 2.53 -4.83 -10.96
N THR A 189 1.97 -5.77 -10.20
CA THR A 189 1.12 -6.84 -10.73
C THR A 189 -0.31 -6.74 -10.20
N CYS A 190 -0.51 -6.86 -8.89
CA CYS A 190 -1.83 -6.81 -8.26
C CYS A 190 -2.26 -5.36 -7.97
N ILE A 191 -2.23 -4.50 -9.00
CA ILE A 191 -2.58 -3.07 -8.89
C ILE A 191 -4.05 -2.87 -8.49
N ALA A 192 -4.39 -1.67 -8.02
CA ALA A 192 -5.71 -1.39 -7.45
C ALA A 192 -6.82 -1.53 -8.50
N ARG A 193 -6.66 -0.88 -9.64
CA ARG A 193 -7.57 -0.95 -10.78
C ARG A 193 -6.96 -1.86 -11.85
N LYS A 194 -7.77 -2.81 -12.40
CA LYS A 194 -7.36 -3.73 -13.47
C LYS A 194 -6.06 -4.49 -13.14
N PRO A 195 -6.06 -5.32 -12.07
CA PRO A 195 -4.86 -6.11 -11.73
C PRO A 195 -4.47 -7.01 -12.90
N LYS A 196 -3.17 -7.17 -13.13
CA LYS A 196 -2.59 -7.94 -14.24
C LYS A 196 -2.64 -9.44 -13.94
N CYS A 197 -3.86 -10.00 -13.82
CA CYS A 197 -4.05 -11.39 -13.41
C CYS A 197 -3.53 -12.40 -14.44
N GLU A 198 -3.47 -12.04 -15.70
CA GLU A 198 -2.98 -12.84 -16.83
C GLU A 198 -1.48 -13.17 -16.73
N VAL A 199 -0.69 -12.28 -16.10
CA VAL A 199 0.75 -12.49 -15.90
C VAL A 199 1.12 -12.70 -14.43
N CYS A 200 0.11 -12.82 -13.56
CA CYS A 200 0.30 -13.01 -12.13
C CYS A 200 0.78 -14.45 -11.83
N PRO A 201 1.81 -14.66 -10.98
CA PRO A 201 2.26 -16.02 -10.65
C PRO A 201 1.33 -16.77 -9.69
N LEU A 202 0.28 -16.11 -9.16
CA LEU A 202 -0.54 -16.59 -8.04
C LEU A 202 -1.96 -17.09 -8.38
N PRO A 203 -2.35 -17.40 -9.64
CA PRO A 203 -3.73 -17.77 -9.95
C PRO A 203 -4.20 -19.00 -9.17
N SER A 204 -3.31 -19.98 -8.93
CA SER A 204 -3.63 -21.24 -8.25
C SER A 204 -3.96 -21.09 -6.75
N VAL A 205 -3.60 -19.98 -6.13
CA VAL A 205 -3.78 -19.74 -4.69
C VAL A 205 -4.62 -18.48 -4.38
N CYS A 206 -4.92 -17.67 -5.40
CA CYS A 206 -5.57 -16.37 -5.22
C CYS A 206 -7.09 -16.48 -5.17
N LEU A 207 -7.71 -16.19 -4.02
CA LEU A 207 -9.17 -16.21 -3.87
C LEU A 207 -9.89 -15.15 -4.74
N TYR A 208 -9.23 -14.01 -4.96
CA TYR A 208 -9.78 -12.98 -5.84
C TYR A 208 -9.84 -13.49 -7.29
N TYR A 209 -8.77 -14.14 -7.78
CA TYR A 209 -8.75 -14.73 -9.12
C TYR A 209 -9.78 -15.86 -9.24
N GLU A 210 -9.88 -16.74 -8.26
CA GLU A 210 -10.90 -17.80 -8.22
C GLU A 210 -12.32 -17.22 -8.31
N ARG A 211 -12.59 -16.13 -7.63
CA ARG A 211 -13.88 -15.42 -7.74
C ARG A 211 -14.10 -14.85 -9.12
N LEU A 212 -13.07 -14.24 -9.73
CA LEU A 212 -13.18 -13.71 -11.11
C LEU A 212 -13.53 -14.80 -12.12
N GLN A 213 -12.97 -16.00 -11.97
CA GLN A 213 -13.27 -17.13 -12.86
C GLN A 213 -14.70 -17.66 -12.71
N LYS A 214 -15.28 -17.53 -11.53
CA LYS A 214 -16.68 -17.92 -11.26
C LYS A 214 -17.70 -16.87 -11.71
N LEU A 215 -17.23 -15.66 -12.04
CA LEU A 215 -18.10 -14.65 -12.65
C LEU A 215 -18.49 -15.14 -14.05
N PRO A 216 -19.76 -14.94 -14.46
CA PRO A 216 -20.11 -15.10 -15.87
C PRO A 216 -19.14 -14.23 -16.68
N PRO A 217 -18.68 -14.70 -17.86
CA PRO A 217 -17.82 -13.91 -18.72
C PRO A 217 -18.44 -12.51 -18.83
N PRO A 218 -17.63 -11.44 -18.81
CA PRO A 218 -18.13 -10.13 -19.18
C PRO A 218 -18.90 -10.38 -20.47
N LEU A 219 -20.12 -9.88 -20.55
CA LEU A 219 -20.99 -10.05 -21.72
C LEU A 219 -20.26 -9.46 -22.94
N SER A 220 -19.23 -10.20 -23.38
CA SER A 220 -18.42 -9.88 -24.54
C SER A 220 -19.31 -10.06 -25.76
N GLY A 221 -19.76 -8.95 -26.31
CA GLY A 221 -20.69 -8.92 -27.45
C GLY A 221 -21.98 -8.14 -27.17
N LEU A 222 -22.29 -7.77 -25.93
CA LEU A 222 -23.33 -6.80 -25.64
C LEU A 222 -22.71 -5.39 -25.57
N ASP A 223 -23.34 -4.49 -26.30
CA ASP A 223 -23.04 -3.05 -26.22
C ASP A 223 -22.94 -2.65 -24.72
N PRO A 224 -21.86 -2.00 -24.24
CA PRO A 224 -21.71 -1.57 -22.85
C PRO A 224 -22.83 -0.65 -22.34
N LYS A 225 -23.84 -0.40 -23.18
CA LYS A 225 -25.02 0.43 -22.91
C LYS A 225 -26.25 -0.35 -22.41
N ILE A 226 -26.22 -1.66 -22.22
CA ILE A 226 -27.44 -2.48 -22.04
C ILE A 226 -27.77 -2.79 -20.57
N GLY A 227 -26.84 -2.66 -19.62
CA GLY A 227 -27.13 -2.94 -18.20
C GLY A 227 -27.78 -1.77 -17.47
N LYS A 228 -28.83 -2.05 -16.65
CA LYS A 228 -29.51 -1.03 -15.84
C LYS A 228 -28.66 -0.48 -14.69
N TYR A 229 -27.64 -1.23 -14.27
CA TYR A 229 -26.77 -0.92 -13.13
C TYR A 229 -25.30 -1.00 -13.55
N TYR A 230 -24.49 -0.15 -12.95
CA TYR A 230 -23.04 -0.12 -13.13
C TYR A 230 -22.33 -0.26 -11.78
N CYS A 231 -21.39 -1.18 -11.67
CA CYS A 231 -20.54 -1.32 -10.50
C CYS A 231 -19.17 -0.67 -10.72
N LYS A 232 -18.87 0.38 -9.94
CA LYS A 232 -17.60 1.09 -10.02
C LYS A 232 -16.41 0.27 -9.49
N THR A 233 -16.67 -0.74 -8.66
CA THR A 233 -15.62 -1.55 -8.03
C THR A 233 -15.00 -2.55 -9.00
N HIS A 234 -15.81 -3.16 -9.86
CA HIS A 234 -15.33 -4.13 -10.86
C HIS A 234 -15.45 -3.64 -12.31
N ASP A 235 -15.88 -2.37 -12.49
CA ASP A 235 -15.98 -1.67 -13.78
C ASP A 235 -16.86 -2.43 -14.79
N GLY A 236 -18.07 -2.80 -14.38
CA GLY A 236 -18.99 -3.60 -15.22
C GLY A 236 -20.45 -3.29 -15.00
N TYR A 237 -21.27 -3.54 -16.05
CA TYR A 237 -22.72 -3.37 -16.06
C TYR A 237 -23.44 -4.70 -15.79
N PHE A 238 -24.65 -4.64 -15.23
CA PHE A 238 -25.51 -5.79 -14.98
C PHE A 238 -26.99 -5.38 -14.89
N ASP A 239 -27.91 -6.32 -15.14
CA ASP A 239 -29.34 -6.05 -15.16
C ASP A 239 -30.06 -6.37 -13.86
N ALA A 240 -29.58 -7.37 -13.13
CA ALA A 240 -30.17 -7.82 -11.88
C ALA A 240 -29.19 -7.63 -10.73
N PRO A 241 -29.43 -6.67 -9.81
CA PRO A 241 -28.61 -6.49 -8.65
C PRO A 241 -28.83 -7.58 -7.61
N ALA A 242 -27.80 -7.90 -6.83
CA ALA A 242 -27.95 -8.61 -5.58
C ALA A 242 -28.43 -7.66 -4.49
N VAL A 243 -29.13 -8.18 -3.48
CA VAL A 243 -29.46 -7.43 -2.25
C VAL A 243 -28.53 -7.90 -1.14
N LYS A 244 -27.99 -6.95 -0.39
CA LYS A 244 -27.08 -7.21 0.71
C LYS A 244 -27.37 -6.25 1.87
N GLU A 245 -27.39 -6.76 3.09
CA GLU A 245 -27.51 -5.92 4.26
C GLU A 245 -26.19 -5.18 4.54
N ASP A 246 -26.27 -3.89 4.83
CA ASP A 246 -25.16 -3.11 5.32
C ASP A 246 -24.93 -3.37 6.84
N ARG A 247 -23.90 -2.72 7.40
CA ARG A 247 -23.54 -2.84 8.82
C ARG A 247 -24.62 -2.36 9.80
N HIS A 248 -25.70 -1.74 9.31
CA HIS A 248 -26.81 -1.24 10.09
C HIS A 248 -28.10 -2.06 9.89
N GLY A 249 -28.01 -3.21 9.16
CA GLY A 249 -29.16 -4.06 8.86
C GLY A 249 -30.09 -3.50 7.77
N VAL A 250 -29.63 -2.51 6.99
CA VAL A 250 -30.40 -1.94 5.90
C VAL A 250 -30.07 -2.65 4.61
N GLU A 251 -31.09 -3.14 3.91
CA GLU A 251 -30.90 -3.73 2.58
C GLU A 251 -30.39 -2.72 1.57
N GLN A 252 -29.30 -3.05 0.90
CA GLN A 252 -28.65 -2.24 -0.12
C GLN A 252 -28.48 -3.03 -1.41
N ILE A 253 -28.56 -2.35 -2.53
CA ILE A 253 -28.25 -2.92 -3.84
C ILE A 253 -26.75 -3.21 -3.91
N ALA A 254 -26.40 -4.44 -4.25
CA ALA A 254 -25.01 -4.89 -4.39
C ALA A 254 -24.75 -5.44 -5.79
N CYS A 255 -23.51 -5.33 -6.22
CA CYS A 255 -23.04 -5.97 -7.44
C CYS A 255 -23.05 -7.49 -7.29
N PRO A 256 -23.73 -8.25 -8.14
CA PRO A 256 -23.78 -9.71 -8.05
C PRO A 256 -22.40 -10.35 -8.28
N ALA A 257 -21.52 -9.64 -8.96
CA ALA A 257 -20.18 -10.11 -9.31
C ALA A 257 -19.16 -9.97 -8.18
N CYS A 258 -19.14 -8.84 -7.47
CA CYS A 258 -18.12 -8.58 -6.44
C CYS A 258 -18.71 -8.29 -5.06
N GLY A 259 -20.02 -8.29 -4.92
CA GLY A 259 -20.70 -7.97 -3.66
C GLY A 259 -20.56 -6.53 -3.18
N SER A 260 -19.98 -5.64 -4.02
CA SER A 260 -19.82 -4.24 -3.68
C SER A 260 -21.15 -3.50 -3.74
N MET A 261 -21.43 -2.68 -2.75
CA MET A 261 -22.57 -1.75 -2.72
C MET A 261 -22.27 -0.43 -3.46
N ASN A 262 -21.11 -0.30 -4.10
CA ASN A 262 -20.77 0.85 -4.94
C ASN A 262 -21.36 0.71 -6.36
N VAL A 263 -22.69 0.65 -6.39
CA VAL A 263 -23.52 0.39 -7.57
C VAL A 263 -24.31 1.64 -7.90
N PHE A 264 -24.44 1.93 -9.18
CA PHE A 264 -25.13 3.11 -9.72
C PHE A 264 -26.15 2.69 -10.77
N LEU A 265 -27.27 3.43 -10.87
CA LEU A 265 -28.16 3.30 -12.01
C LEU A 265 -27.46 3.85 -13.26
N ALA A 266 -27.32 3.01 -14.27
CA ALA A 266 -26.81 3.45 -15.56
C ALA A 266 -27.95 4.11 -16.34
N LYS A 267 -27.92 5.44 -16.48
CA LYS A 267 -28.77 6.15 -17.45
C LYS A 267 -27.98 6.41 -18.70
N THR A 268 -28.45 5.90 -19.81
CA THR A 268 -28.00 6.32 -21.14
C THR A 268 -28.72 7.63 -21.50
N ASP A 269 -27.98 8.72 -21.51
CA ASP A 269 -28.44 9.96 -22.12
C ASP A 269 -28.05 9.90 -23.60
N GLU A 270 -29.02 9.69 -24.47
CA GLU A 270 -28.82 9.56 -25.91
C GLU A 270 -28.19 10.79 -26.55
N THR A 271 -28.30 11.95 -25.89
CA THR A 271 -27.82 13.22 -26.44
C THR A 271 -26.35 13.50 -26.14
N THR A 272 -25.75 12.91 -25.09
CA THR A 272 -24.41 13.31 -24.62
C THR A 272 -23.35 12.20 -24.68
N LYS A 273 -23.70 10.95 -24.98
CA LYS A 273 -22.81 9.75 -24.90
C LYS A 273 -22.08 9.61 -23.56
N LYS A 274 -22.55 10.23 -22.48
CA LYS A 274 -22.02 10.11 -21.13
C LYS A 274 -22.98 9.34 -20.25
N VAL A 275 -22.48 8.28 -19.63
CA VAL A 275 -23.17 7.63 -18.52
C VAL A 275 -23.11 8.57 -17.32
N ARG A 276 -24.26 9.04 -16.84
CA ARG A 276 -24.36 9.79 -15.59
C ARG A 276 -24.65 8.82 -14.46
N ASP A 277 -23.74 8.73 -13.51
CA ASP A 277 -23.87 7.90 -12.31
C ASP A 277 -24.83 8.59 -11.33
N PHE A 278 -25.87 7.86 -10.89
CA PHE A 278 -26.70 8.27 -9.76
C PHE A 278 -26.48 7.28 -8.61
N ARG A 279 -26.23 7.81 -7.41
CA ARG A 279 -26.31 6.97 -6.20
C ARG A 279 -27.77 6.61 -5.95
N VAL A 280 -28.03 5.34 -5.71
CA VAL A 280 -29.33 4.84 -5.25
C VAL A 280 -29.39 4.99 -3.73
#